data_e8cc09e19c38f3df16c7ba0192091473
#
_entry.id   e8cc09e19c38f3df16c7ba0192091473
#
_cell.length_a   1.000
_cell.length_b   1.000
_cell.length_c   1.000
_cell.angle_alpha   90.00
_cell.angle_beta   90.00
_cell.angle_gamma   90.00
#
_symmetry.space_group_name_H-M   'P 1'
#
loop_
_entity.id
_entity.type
_entity.pdbx_description
1 polymer ?
#
loop_
_entity_poly.entity_id
_entity_poly.type
_entity_poly.pdbx_seq_one_letter_code
_entity_poly.pdbx_strand_id
1 'polypeptide(L)'
;MKNIFLDTSSIVKVYHKENDSEKILKILSYNTEKIFLSEITKIEFIFALWRKARMQEANEMEVKSVIRFFETDYSKYNWVILDSEIINSAKNLLNKYGKSGLKTLDSIQLSCAVSLKNIASEFHTSDKLLKNIFINEGLNAL
;
A
#
# COMPACT_ATOMS: atom_id res chain seq x y z
N MET A 1 -10.03 -18.42 -3.97
CA MET A 1 -10.03 -16.94 -3.95
C MET A 1 -8.70 -16.41 -3.44
N LYS A 2 -8.33 -15.21 -3.86
CA LYS A 2 -7.02 -14.62 -3.56
C LYS A 2 -7.07 -13.69 -2.36
N ASN A 3 -5.98 -13.67 -1.60
CA ASN A 3 -5.68 -12.62 -0.63
C ASN A 3 -4.63 -11.72 -1.25
N ILE A 4 -4.84 -10.41 -1.17
CA ILE A 4 -4.01 -9.41 -1.86
C ILE A 4 -3.49 -8.41 -0.85
N PHE A 5 -2.22 -8.02 -0.98
CA PHE A 5 -1.65 -6.88 -0.26
C PHE A 5 -1.53 -5.68 -1.21
N LEU A 6 -1.96 -4.52 -0.74
CA LEU A 6 -1.79 -3.25 -1.44
C LEU A 6 -1.00 -2.28 -0.55
N ASP A 7 0.00 -1.63 -1.13
CA ASP A 7 0.62 -0.50 -0.44
C ASP A 7 -0.24 0.76 -0.61
N THR A 8 0.18 1.87 -0.01
CA THR A 8 -0.59 3.11 -0.06
C THR A 8 -0.77 3.62 -1.49
N SER A 9 0.27 3.52 -2.32
CA SER A 9 0.20 4.00 -3.70
C SER A 9 -0.89 3.28 -4.51
N SER A 10 -1.14 2.03 -4.19
CA SER A 10 -2.17 1.23 -4.86
C SER A 10 -3.57 1.52 -4.34
N ILE A 11 -3.74 1.59 -3.01
CA ILE A 11 -5.08 1.82 -2.44
C ILE A 11 -5.61 3.24 -2.74
N VAL A 12 -4.73 4.24 -2.83
CA VAL A 12 -5.13 5.60 -3.21
C VAL A 12 -5.85 5.60 -4.56
N LYS A 13 -5.41 4.77 -5.50
CA LYS A 13 -6.01 4.67 -6.84
C LYS A 13 -7.43 4.09 -6.84
N VAL A 14 -7.80 3.40 -5.79
CA VAL A 14 -9.17 2.87 -5.63
C VAL A 14 -10.14 4.00 -5.30
N TYR A 15 -9.69 4.99 -4.53
CA TYR A 15 -10.54 6.07 -4.03
C TYR A 15 -10.42 7.37 -4.81
N HIS A 16 -9.31 7.59 -5.47
CA HIS A 16 -9.10 8.79 -6.30
C HIS A 16 -8.54 8.37 -7.65
N LYS A 17 -9.28 8.67 -8.72
CA LYS A 17 -8.95 8.21 -10.06
C LYS A 17 -7.60 8.74 -10.53
N GLU A 18 -6.74 7.82 -10.96
CA GLU A 18 -5.43 8.07 -11.56
C GLU A 18 -5.29 7.18 -12.79
N ASN A 19 -4.15 7.30 -13.50
CA ASN A 19 -3.92 6.59 -14.77
C ASN A 19 -4.12 5.07 -14.66
N ASP A 20 -3.69 4.45 -13.57
CA ASP A 20 -3.76 2.99 -13.39
C ASP A 20 -4.94 2.52 -12.54
N SER A 21 -5.89 3.40 -12.23
CA SER A 21 -7.04 3.05 -11.36
C SER A 21 -7.86 1.89 -11.91
N GLU A 22 -8.10 1.86 -13.21
CA GLU A 22 -8.87 0.78 -13.83
C GLU A 22 -8.21 -0.58 -13.64
N LYS A 23 -6.88 -0.63 -13.75
CA LYS A 23 -6.11 -1.86 -13.55
C LYS A 23 -6.27 -2.37 -12.12
N ILE A 24 -6.14 -1.50 -11.12
CA ILE A 24 -6.30 -1.87 -9.72
C ILE A 24 -7.73 -2.32 -9.43
N LEU A 25 -8.73 -1.58 -9.91
CA LEU A 25 -10.14 -1.94 -9.70
C LEU A 25 -10.45 -3.31 -10.31
N LYS A 26 -9.88 -3.60 -11.48
CA LYS A 26 -10.06 -4.88 -12.14
C LYS A 26 -9.43 -6.02 -11.34
N ILE A 27 -8.24 -5.80 -10.80
CA ILE A 27 -7.57 -6.78 -9.94
C ILE A 27 -8.43 -7.09 -8.71
N LEU A 28 -8.96 -6.06 -8.06
CA LEU A 28 -9.76 -6.22 -6.84
C LEU A 28 -11.11 -6.88 -7.11
N SER A 29 -11.68 -6.69 -8.29
CA SER A 29 -12.99 -7.28 -8.64
C SER A 29 -12.90 -8.75 -9.00
N TYR A 30 -11.71 -9.26 -9.33
CA TYR A 30 -11.54 -10.61 -9.81
C TYR A 30 -11.08 -11.56 -8.70
N ASN A 31 -12.03 -12.35 -8.18
CA ASN A 31 -11.75 -13.47 -7.27
C ASN A 31 -10.91 -13.10 -6.03
N THR A 32 -11.12 -11.91 -5.48
CA THR A 32 -10.43 -11.45 -4.28
C THR A 32 -11.25 -11.75 -3.03
N GLU A 33 -10.64 -12.40 -2.04
CA GLU A 33 -11.26 -12.69 -0.76
C GLU A 33 -10.93 -11.63 0.28
N LYS A 34 -9.65 -11.40 0.52
CA LYS A 34 -9.18 -10.43 1.53
C LYS A 34 -8.19 -9.45 0.94
N ILE A 35 -8.31 -8.21 1.36
CA ILE A 35 -7.37 -7.14 1.02
C ILE A 35 -6.65 -6.73 2.29
N PHE A 36 -5.33 -6.87 2.29
CA PHE A 36 -4.47 -6.51 3.42
C PHE A 36 -3.81 -5.16 3.17
N LEU A 37 -3.81 -4.33 4.19
CA LEU A 37 -3.16 -3.03 4.19
C LEU A 37 -2.29 -2.91 5.44
N SER A 38 -1.20 -2.15 5.34
CA SER A 38 -0.43 -1.76 6.52
C SER A 38 -1.17 -0.68 7.31
N GLU A 39 -1.10 -0.73 8.63
CA GLU A 39 -1.62 0.33 9.51
C GLU A 39 -1.06 1.70 9.14
N ILE A 40 0.19 1.77 8.64
CA ILE A 40 0.79 3.04 8.23
C ILE A 40 0.02 3.69 7.08
N THR A 41 -0.70 2.90 6.31
CA THR A 41 -1.51 3.40 5.19
C THR A 41 -2.59 4.38 5.65
N LYS A 42 -3.07 4.25 6.88
CA LYS A 42 -4.06 5.20 7.44
C LYS A 42 -3.52 6.62 7.46
N ILE A 43 -2.22 6.78 7.73
CA ILE A 43 -1.56 8.10 7.76
C ILE A 43 -1.09 8.50 6.38
N GLU A 44 -0.47 7.58 5.65
CA GLU A 44 0.07 7.86 4.32
C GLU A 44 -1.01 8.25 3.32
N PHE A 45 -2.19 7.66 3.44
CA PHE A 45 -3.33 7.98 2.58
C PHE A 45 -3.72 9.46 2.72
N ILE A 46 -3.82 9.93 3.96
CA ILE A 46 -4.14 11.33 4.24
C ILE A 46 -3.08 12.25 3.64
N PHE A 47 -1.80 11.92 3.87
CA PHE A 47 -0.69 12.69 3.30
C PHE A 47 -0.78 12.74 1.77
N ALA A 48 -1.04 11.60 1.14
CA ALA A 48 -1.11 11.50 -0.33
C ALA A 48 -2.24 12.37 -0.90
N LEU A 49 -3.40 12.39 -0.26
CA LEU A 49 -4.53 13.21 -0.70
C LEU A 49 -4.26 14.71 -0.55
N TRP A 50 -3.67 15.13 0.56
CA TRP A 50 -3.30 16.54 0.73
C TRP A 50 -2.19 16.97 -0.22
N ARG A 51 -1.29 16.05 -0.57
CA ARG A 51 -0.29 16.32 -1.62
C ARG A 51 -0.98 16.61 -2.96
N LYS A 52 -2.01 15.85 -3.31
CA LYS A 52 -2.81 16.11 -4.52
C LYS A 52 -3.41 17.52 -4.51
N ALA A 53 -3.90 17.96 -3.35
CA ALA A 53 -4.43 19.32 -3.22
C ALA A 53 -3.34 20.37 -3.45
N ARG A 54 -2.14 20.19 -2.88
CA ARG A 54 -1.01 21.11 -3.10
C ARG A 54 -0.56 21.15 -4.54
N MET A 55 -0.67 20.03 -5.25
CA MET A 55 -0.30 19.92 -6.66
C MET A 55 -1.44 20.32 -7.61
N GLN A 56 -2.56 20.81 -7.07
CA GLN A 56 -3.74 21.21 -7.82
C GLN A 56 -4.39 20.07 -8.62
N GLU A 57 -4.20 18.84 -8.19
CA GLU A 57 -4.83 17.65 -8.78
C GLU A 57 -6.20 17.36 -8.17
N ALA A 58 -6.49 17.96 -7.02
CA ALA A 58 -7.75 17.82 -6.31
C ALA A 58 -8.01 19.08 -5.49
N ASN A 59 -9.27 19.44 -5.26
CA ASN A 59 -9.62 20.54 -4.37
C ASN A 59 -9.76 20.01 -2.92
N GLU A 60 -9.78 20.95 -1.97
CA GLU A 60 -9.84 20.61 -0.54
C GLU A 60 -11.09 19.80 -0.17
N MET A 61 -12.24 20.16 -0.75
CA MET A 61 -13.49 19.47 -0.48
C MET A 61 -13.43 18.02 -0.96
N GLU A 62 -12.86 17.79 -2.13
CA GLU A 62 -12.67 16.47 -2.70
C GLU A 62 -11.74 15.62 -1.83
N VAL A 63 -10.63 16.20 -1.38
CA VAL A 63 -9.68 15.52 -0.49
C VAL A 63 -10.37 15.05 0.78
N LYS A 64 -11.14 15.93 1.42
CA LYS A 64 -11.87 15.58 2.66
C LYS A 64 -12.89 14.47 2.43
N SER A 65 -13.60 14.52 1.31
CA SER A 65 -14.58 13.48 0.95
C SER A 65 -13.91 12.12 0.73
N VAL A 66 -12.80 12.10 -0.02
CA VAL A 66 -12.08 10.87 -0.32
C VAL A 66 -11.52 10.24 0.95
N ILE A 67 -10.93 11.03 1.83
CA ILE A 67 -10.41 10.55 3.12
C ILE A 67 -11.55 9.92 3.93
N ARG A 68 -12.71 10.57 3.98
CA ARG A 68 -13.87 10.06 4.73
C ARG A 68 -14.37 8.74 4.14
N PHE A 69 -14.41 8.62 2.83
CA PHE A 69 -14.80 7.37 2.17
C PHE A 69 -13.88 6.22 2.57
N PHE A 70 -12.58 6.45 2.54
CA PHE A 70 -11.62 5.44 2.94
C PHE A 70 -11.82 5.03 4.41
N GLU A 71 -11.99 6.01 5.30
CA GLU A 71 -12.21 5.74 6.72
C GLU A 71 -13.49 4.92 6.95
N THR A 72 -14.53 5.21 6.19
CA THR A 72 -15.79 4.45 6.26
C THR A 72 -15.57 2.99 5.88
N ASP A 73 -14.63 2.71 4.99
CA ASP A 73 -14.34 1.38 4.49
C ASP A 73 -13.31 0.60 5.32
N TYR A 74 -12.78 1.18 6.41
CA TYR A 74 -11.71 0.54 7.20
C TYR A 74 -12.04 -0.89 7.62
N SER A 75 -13.29 -1.18 7.96
CA SER A 75 -13.70 -2.52 8.39
C SER A 75 -13.68 -3.57 7.27
N LYS A 76 -13.60 -3.14 6.03
CA LYS A 76 -13.51 -4.05 4.87
C LYS A 76 -12.11 -4.57 4.64
N TYR A 77 -11.11 -3.97 5.27
CA TYR A 77 -9.70 -4.32 5.06
C TYR A 77 -9.15 -5.08 6.25
N ASN A 78 -8.11 -5.85 5.98
CA ASN A 78 -7.37 -6.59 6.99
C ASN A 78 -6.06 -5.84 7.24
N TRP A 79 -5.87 -5.35 8.46
CA TRP A 79 -4.77 -4.45 8.79
C TRP A 79 -3.58 -5.20 9.38
N VAL A 80 -2.39 -4.95 8.84
CA VAL A 80 -1.14 -5.42 9.44
C VAL A 80 -0.70 -4.37 10.47
N ILE A 81 -0.69 -4.76 11.72
CA ILE A 81 -0.37 -3.87 12.85
C ILE A 81 1.12 -3.60 12.88
N LEU A 82 1.50 -2.36 13.21
CA LEU A 82 2.91 -1.96 13.33
C LEU A 82 3.42 -2.30 14.72
N ASP A 83 3.67 -3.57 14.96
CA ASP A 83 4.24 -4.04 16.22
C ASP A 83 5.79 -4.04 16.16
N SER A 84 6.42 -4.51 17.23
CA SER A 84 7.87 -4.55 17.33
C SER A 84 8.51 -5.46 16.27
N GLU A 85 7.85 -6.56 15.90
CA GLU A 85 8.36 -7.48 14.88
C GLU A 85 8.40 -6.81 13.52
N ILE A 86 7.34 -6.09 13.16
CA ILE A 86 7.28 -5.35 11.89
C ILE A 86 8.37 -4.26 11.87
N ILE A 87 8.55 -3.52 12.95
CA ILE A 87 9.58 -2.47 13.03
C ILE A 87 10.98 -3.07 12.93
N ASN A 88 11.26 -4.17 13.63
CA ASN A 88 12.56 -4.82 13.56
C ASN A 88 12.85 -5.37 12.16
N SER A 89 11.88 -5.97 11.52
CA SER A 89 11.98 -6.42 10.14
C SER A 89 12.24 -5.26 9.19
N ALA A 90 11.54 -4.13 9.37
CA ALA A 90 11.74 -2.93 8.55
C ALA A 90 13.18 -2.41 8.68
N LYS A 91 13.72 -2.39 9.90
CA LYS A 91 15.13 -2.01 10.13
C LYS A 91 16.09 -2.89 9.34
N ASN A 92 15.89 -4.20 9.39
CA ASN A 92 16.73 -5.14 8.68
C ASN A 92 16.63 -4.97 7.17
N LEU A 93 15.43 -4.78 6.66
CA LEU A 93 15.20 -4.55 5.23
C LEU A 93 15.81 -3.23 4.78
N LEU A 94 15.71 -2.19 5.60
CA LEU A 94 16.29 -0.90 5.30
C LEU A 94 17.82 -1.00 5.21
N ASN A 95 18.46 -1.77 6.09
CA ASN A 95 19.89 -2.06 5.99
C ASN A 95 20.23 -2.85 4.72
N LYS A 96 19.41 -3.84 4.37
CA LYS A 96 19.62 -4.66 3.19
C LYS A 96 19.52 -3.89 1.88
N TYR A 97 18.56 -2.98 1.79
CA TYR A 97 18.27 -2.23 0.57
C TYR A 97 18.60 -0.74 0.63
N GLY A 98 19.34 -0.33 1.67
CA GLY A 98 19.71 1.07 1.84
C GLY A 98 20.46 1.65 0.65
N LYS A 99 21.38 0.88 0.07
CA LYS A 99 22.14 1.31 -1.13
C LYS A 99 21.24 1.47 -2.36
N SER A 100 20.15 0.72 -2.43
CA SER A 100 19.19 0.79 -3.53
C SER A 100 18.24 1.98 -3.40
N GLY A 101 18.25 2.67 -2.25
CA GLY A 101 17.42 3.84 -2.03
C GLY A 101 16.08 3.57 -1.37
N LEU A 102 15.92 2.42 -0.70
CA LEU A 102 14.69 2.14 0.05
C LEU A 102 14.45 3.22 1.10
N LYS A 103 13.25 3.81 1.09
CA LYS A 103 12.89 4.88 2.02
C LYS A 103 12.25 4.32 3.30
N THR A 104 12.24 5.12 4.35
CA THR A 104 11.75 4.70 5.67
C THR A 104 10.32 4.17 5.63
N LEU A 105 9.37 4.91 5.05
CA LEU A 105 7.97 4.47 4.99
C LEU A 105 7.80 3.24 4.10
N ASP A 106 8.55 3.18 3.00
CA ASP A 106 8.53 2.02 2.12
C ASP A 106 9.08 0.77 2.79
N SER A 107 10.06 0.92 3.71
CA SER A 107 10.57 -0.21 4.49
C SER A 107 9.49 -0.80 5.40
N ILE A 108 8.60 0.03 5.91
CA ILE A 108 7.45 -0.43 6.72
C ILE A 108 6.45 -1.17 5.83
N GLN A 109 6.11 -0.63 4.67
CA GLN A 109 5.24 -1.30 3.71
C GLN A 109 5.84 -2.66 3.30
N LEU A 110 7.13 -2.68 3.00
CA LEU A 110 7.84 -3.90 2.63
C LEU A 110 7.81 -4.92 3.76
N SER A 111 8.06 -4.50 4.99
CA SER A 111 8.01 -5.39 6.16
C SER A 111 6.63 -6.02 6.33
N CYS A 112 5.57 -5.22 6.18
CA CYS A 112 4.20 -5.73 6.23
C CYS A 112 3.95 -6.76 5.13
N ALA A 113 4.38 -6.45 3.90
CA ALA A 113 4.23 -7.36 2.77
C ALA A 113 4.97 -8.68 3.02
N VAL A 114 6.21 -8.62 3.47
CA VAL A 114 7.02 -9.82 3.76
C VAL A 114 6.36 -10.69 4.84
N SER A 115 5.75 -10.07 5.86
CA SER A 115 5.05 -10.81 6.91
C SER A 115 3.85 -11.60 6.37
N LEU A 116 3.33 -11.22 5.21
CA LEU A 116 2.19 -11.86 4.56
C LEU A 116 2.59 -12.84 3.45
N LYS A 117 3.87 -13.17 3.34
CA LYS A 117 4.39 -13.97 2.21
C LYS A 117 3.65 -15.29 2.03
N ASN A 118 3.26 -15.94 3.12
CA ASN A 118 2.55 -17.21 3.09
C ASN A 118 1.03 -17.07 3.24
N ILE A 119 0.53 -15.85 3.29
CA ILE A 119 -0.90 -15.55 3.49
C ILE A 119 -1.51 -14.93 2.23
N ALA A 120 -0.84 -13.94 1.66
CA ALA A 120 -1.27 -13.27 0.44
C ALA A 120 -0.60 -13.90 -0.79
N SER A 121 -1.31 -13.92 -1.90
CA SER A 121 -0.81 -14.49 -3.15
C SER A 121 -0.38 -13.43 -4.16
N GLU A 122 -0.80 -12.17 -3.98
CA GLU A 122 -0.42 -11.06 -4.84
C GLU A 122 -0.07 -9.84 -4.00
N PHE A 123 0.92 -9.08 -4.46
CA PHE A 123 1.42 -7.89 -3.80
C PHE A 123 1.49 -6.77 -4.82
N HIS A 124 0.86 -5.63 -4.55
CA HIS A 124 0.75 -4.54 -5.51
C HIS A 124 1.32 -3.24 -4.96
N THR A 125 2.11 -2.59 -5.79
CA THR A 125 2.63 -1.24 -5.57
C THR A 125 2.75 -0.55 -6.92
N SER A 126 2.62 0.78 -6.93
CA SER A 126 2.87 1.59 -8.12
C SER A 126 4.31 2.10 -8.19
N ASP A 127 5.08 1.92 -7.13
CA ASP A 127 6.48 2.34 -7.06
C ASP A 127 7.37 1.27 -7.68
N LYS A 128 8.15 1.65 -8.70
CA LYS A 128 9.00 0.70 -9.42
C LYS A 128 10.10 0.11 -8.56
N LEU A 129 10.74 0.92 -7.72
CA LEU A 129 11.80 0.43 -6.84
C LEU A 129 11.22 -0.56 -5.83
N LEU A 130 10.12 -0.22 -5.18
CA LEU A 130 9.48 -1.08 -4.21
C LEU A 130 9.00 -2.39 -4.87
N LYS A 131 8.48 -2.33 -6.08
CA LYS A 131 8.08 -3.53 -6.82
C LYS A 131 9.26 -4.47 -7.06
N ASN A 132 10.41 -3.93 -7.48
CA ASN A 132 11.61 -4.72 -7.70
C ASN A 132 12.08 -5.37 -6.40
N ILE A 133 11.97 -4.66 -5.28
CA ILE A 133 12.33 -5.19 -3.97
C ILE A 133 11.34 -6.28 -3.53
N PHE A 134 10.04 -6.10 -3.77
CA PHE A 134 9.05 -7.15 -3.53
C PHE A 134 9.44 -8.43 -4.24
N ILE A 135 9.78 -8.33 -5.52
CA ILE A 135 10.18 -9.49 -6.33
C ILE A 135 11.45 -10.12 -5.74
N ASN A 136 12.42 -9.31 -5.37
CA ASN A 136 13.68 -9.79 -4.80
C ASN A 136 13.48 -10.52 -3.46
N GLU A 137 12.47 -10.14 -2.69
CA GLU A 137 12.09 -10.82 -1.45
C GLU A 137 11.22 -12.06 -1.68
N GLY A 138 10.95 -12.40 -2.92
CA GLY A 138 10.17 -13.58 -3.28
C GLY A 138 8.67 -13.37 -3.24
N LEU A 139 8.21 -12.13 -3.26
CA LEU A 139 6.78 -11.80 -3.29
C LEU A 139 6.28 -11.75 -4.74
N ASN A 140 5.07 -12.25 -4.96
CA ASN A 140 4.46 -12.20 -6.29
C ASN A 140 3.90 -10.80 -6.56
N ALA A 141 4.76 -9.92 -7.06
CA ALA A 141 4.41 -8.54 -7.40
C ALA A 141 4.12 -8.43 -8.90
N LEU A 142 2.91 -7.99 -9.21
CA LEU A 142 2.41 -7.93 -10.60
C LEU A 142 2.40 -6.51 -11.15
#